data_1b965c1e495c5461c5dfe35c1a43d948
#
_entry.id   1b965c1e495c5461c5dfe35c1a43d948
#
_cell.length_a   1.000
_cell.length_b   1.000
_cell.length_c   1.000
_cell.angle_alpha   90.00
_cell.angle_beta   90.00
_cell.angle_gamma   90.00
#
_symmetry.space_group_name_H-M   'P 1'
#
loop_
_entity.id
_entity.type
_entity.pdbx_description
1 polymer ?
#
loop_
_entity_poly.entity_id
_entity_poly.type
_entity_poly.pdbx_seq_one_letter_code
_entity_poly.pdbx_strand_id
1 'polypeptide(L)'
;MLKSKHLIGLEHFPVSDLNKIIDTSFKFKDILQTESRKAILLKGKTVVNMFFENSTRTKISFSLAEKRLGADSINFSASTSSVKKGETLKDTVQNIESMKIDGAVIRHGHPGSALKLTEYIDGAVINAGDGSHEHPTQAILDMVTLKEKFGKIKGLKVGIIGDILNSRVARSDIFALKKLGAEVVVCGPSTLLPSDAKKLGINITYNLDEVLNWCDAVIALRIQLERMHLGRIPSKREYHSCLLYTSDAADE
;
A
#
# COMPACT_ATOMS: atom_id res chain seq x y z
N MET A 1 -20.89 8.74 -4.54
CA MET A 1 -19.60 9.45 -4.71
C MET A 1 -18.75 9.14 -3.49
N LEU A 2 -17.41 9.13 -3.57
CA LEU A 2 -16.52 9.07 -2.41
C LEU A 2 -16.54 10.43 -1.70
N LYS A 3 -16.34 10.45 -0.39
CA LYS A 3 -16.18 11.67 0.41
C LYS A 3 -14.77 12.24 0.25
N SER A 4 -13.79 11.34 0.12
CA SER A 4 -12.38 11.70 -0.02
C SER A 4 -12.00 11.91 -1.48
N LYS A 5 -11.35 13.04 -1.78
CA LYS A 5 -10.78 13.34 -3.10
C LYS A 5 -9.49 12.55 -3.37
N HIS A 6 -8.69 12.35 -2.34
CA HIS A 6 -7.37 11.73 -2.40
C HIS A 6 -7.33 10.41 -1.63
N LEU A 7 -6.45 9.50 -2.02
CA LEU A 7 -6.14 8.28 -1.28
C LEU A 7 -4.68 8.33 -0.82
N ILE A 8 -4.42 9.02 0.29
CA ILE A 8 -3.06 9.25 0.80
C ILE A 8 -2.65 8.18 1.82
N GLY A 9 -3.57 7.74 2.65
CA GLY A 9 -3.39 6.70 3.66
C GLY A 9 -4.73 6.21 4.17
N LEU A 10 -4.71 5.20 5.03
CA LEU A 10 -5.92 4.59 5.60
C LEU A 10 -6.17 4.99 7.05
N GLU A 11 -5.20 5.60 7.73
CA GLU A 11 -5.34 6.02 9.13
C GLU A 11 -6.56 6.93 9.35
N HIS A 12 -6.74 7.93 8.50
CA HIS A 12 -7.86 8.89 8.59
C HIS A 12 -8.89 8.71 7.48
N PHE A 13 -8.76 7.67 6.65
CA PHE A 13 -9.67 7.43 5.53
C PHE A 13 -11.04 6.96 6.03
N PRO A 14 -12.16 7.51 5.49
CA PRO A 14 -13.49 7.13 5.93
C PRO A 14 -13.79 5.64 5.66
N VAL A 15 -14.36 4.97 6.66
CA VAL A 15 -14.77 3.55 6.54
C VAL A 15 -15.79 3.34 5.41
N SER A 16 -16.69 4.31 5.23
CA SER A 16 -17.66 4.28 4.13
C SER A 16 -17.02 4.26 2.76
N ASP A 17 -15.95 5.04 2.58
CA ASP A 17 -15.21 5.12 1.32
C ASP A 17 -14.37 3.86 1.11
N LEU A 18 -13.74 3.35 2.17
CA LEU A 18 -12.99 2.10 2.13
C LEU A 18 -13.88 0.93 1.69
N ASN A 19 -15.06 0.75 2.33
CA ASN A 19 -16.02 -0.28 1.94
C ASN A 19 -16.46 -0.12 0.48
N LYS A 20 -16.75 1.11 0.05
CA LYS A 20 -17.17 1.38 -1.33
C LYS A 20 -16.08 1.04 -2.35
N ILE A 21 -14.81 1.32 -2.05
CA ILE A 21 -13.68 0.95 -2.92
C ILE A 21 -13.56 -0.58 -3.00
N ILE A 22 -13.63 -1.28 -1.86
CA ILE A 22 -13.59 -2.74 -1.81
C ILE A 22 -14.73 -3.34 -2.64
N ASP A 23 -15.97 -2.88 -2.46
CA ASP A 23 -17.14 -3.38 -3.21
C ASP A 23 -17.02 -3.08 -4.72
N THR A 24 -16.47 -1.92 -5.07
CA THR A 24 -16.22 -1.54 -6.47
C THR A 24 -15.13 -2.42 -7.09
N SER A 25 -14.14 -2.85 -6.31
CA SER A 25 -13.07 -3.73 -6.79
C SER A 25 -13.60 -5.09 -7.28
N PHE A 26 -14.64 -5.64 -6.63
CA PHE A 26 -15.30 -6.87 -7.13
C PHE A 26 -15.95 -6.64 -8.49
N LYS A 27 -16.65 -5.50 -8.69
CA LYS A 27 -17.25 -5.17 -9.99
C LYS A 27 -16.19 -5.05 -11.09
N PHE A 28 -15.04 -4.45 -10.79
CA PHE A 28 -13.93 -4.39 -11.75
C PHE A 28 -13.30 -5.75 -11.99
N LYS A 29 -13.27 -6.62 -10.99
CA LYS A 29 -12.81 -8.01 -11.15
C LYS A 29 -13.69 -8.75 -12.15
N ASP A 30 -15.02 -8.58 -12.09
CA ASP A 30 -15.96 -9.18 -13.05
C ASP A 30 -15.70 -8.64 -14.48
N ILE A 31 -15.44 -7.35 -14.63
CA ILE A 31 -15.09 -6.73 -15.93
C ILE A 31 -13.81 -7.35 -16.51
N LEU A 32 -12.84 -7.71 -15.67
CA LEU A 32 -11.60 -8.36 -16.13
C LEU A 32 -11.83 -9.77 -16.69
N GLN A 33 -12.97 -10.41 -16.41
CA GLN A 33 -13.35 -11.70 -16.98
C GLN A 33 -14.06 -11.54 -18.33
N THR A 34 -14.47 -10.33 -18.72
CA THR A 34 -15.06 -10.07 -20.04
C THR A 34 -13.99 -10.07 -21.13
N GLU A 35 -14.40 -10.31 -22.38
CA GLU A 35 -13.50 -10.32 -23.55
C GLU A 35 -12.75 -8.99 -23.72
N SER A 36 -13.45 -7.86 -23.58
CA SER A 36 -12.86 -6.52 -23.72
C SER A 36 -11.90 -6.14 -22.60
N ARG A 37 -12.14 -6.64 -21.37
CA ARG A 37 -11.41 -6.29 -20.13
C ARG A 37 -11.29 -4.79 -19.89
N LYS A 38 -12.24 -4.00 -20.41
CA LYS A 38 -12.22 -2.53 -20.36
C LYS A 38 -13.53 -1.98 -19.81
N ALA A 39 -13.41 -0.89 -19.04
CA ALA A 39 -14.52 -0.05 -18.63
C ALA A 39 -14.12 1.40 -18.90
N ILE A 40 -14.68 2.01 -19.95
CA ILE A 40 -14.28 3.35 -20.44
C ILE A 40 -14.90 4.44 -19.54
N LEU A 41 -14.50 4.47 -18.27
CA LEU A 41 -14.99 5.41 -17.26
C LEU A 41 -14.17 6.70 -17.16
N LEU A 42 -12.91 6.65 -17.61
CA LEU A 42 -11.94 7.75 -17.52
C LEU A 42 -11.55 8.30 -18.88
N LYS A 43 -12.44 8.19 -19.89
CA LYS A 43 -12.19 8.74 -21.24
C LYS A 43 -11.96 10.26 -21.17
N GLY A 44 -10.87 10.73 -21.76
CA GLY A 44 -10.48 12.13 -21.74
C GLY A 44 -9.89 12.62 -20.40
N LYS A 45 -9.55 11.69 -19.51
CA LYS A 45 -8.84 11.98 -18.27
C LYS A 45 -7.38 11.59 -18.38
N THR A 46 -6.48 12.45 -17.92
CA THR A 46 -5.04 12.22 -17.90
C THR A 46 -4.56 11.91 -16.49
N VAL A 47 -3.90 10.77 -16.32
CA VAL A 47 -3.30 10.35 -15.04
C VAL A 47 -1.80 10.19 -15.21
N VAL A 48 -1.04 10.78 -14.29
CA VAL A 48 0.43 10.72 -14.29
C VAL A 48 0.94 9.82 -13.16
N ASN A 49 1.70 8.80 -13.54
CA ASN A 49 2.38 7.90 -12.61
C ASN A 49 3.77 8.44 -12.27
N MET A 50 3.93 9.00 -11.08
CA MET A 50 5.14 9.65 -10.58
C MET A 50 5.92 8.68 -9.67
N PHE A 51 6.84 7.91 -10.24
CA PHE A 51 7.61 6.90 -9.50
C PHE A 51 9.04 7.39 -9.26
N PHE A 52 9.33 7.77 -8.01
CA PHE A 52 10.65 8.18 -7.52
C PHE A 52 11.45 7.02 -6.91
N GLU A 53 10.79 5.89 -6.62
CA GLU A 53 11.40 4.61 -6.27
C GLU A 53 11.19 3.59 -7.40
N ASN A 54 12.14 2.68 -7.58
CA ASN A 54 12.00 1.58 -8.52
C ASN A 54 10.85 0.64 -8.08
N SER A 55 9.91 0.41 -8.97
CA SER A 55 8.83 -0.53 -8.76
C SER A 55 8.17 -0.92 -10.08
N THR A 56 8.62 -2.02 -10.65
CA THR A 56 8.12 -2.51 -11.93
C THR A 56 6.65 -2.95 -11.83
N ARG A 57 6.35 -3.82 -10.87
CA ARG A 57 4.99 -4.35 -10.68
C ARG A 57 3.96 -3.25 -10.44
N THR A 58 4.20 -2.39 -9.45
CA THR A 58 3.25 -1.32 -9.10
C THR A 58 3.02 -0.36 -10.27
N LYS A 59 4.09 0.05 -10.95
CA LYS A 59 3.99 0.95 -12.11
C LYS A 59 3.17 0.34 -13.24
N ILE A 60 3.43 -0.94 -13.58
CA ILE A 60 2.69 -1.64 -14.62
C ILE A 60 1.22 -1.81 -14.22
N SER A 61 0.94 -2.15 -12.95
CA SER A 61 -0.42 -2.34 -12.45
C SER A 61 -1.26 -1.07 -12.59
N PHE A 62 -0.74 0.09 -12.17
CA PHE A 62 -1.44 1.37 -12.32
C PHE A 62 -1.64 1.73 -13.79
N SER A 63 -0.58 1.71 -14.60
CA SER A 63 -0.68 2.03 -16.04
C SER A 63 -1.69 1.13 -16.77
N LEU A 64 -1.74 -0.16 -16.41
CA LEU A 64 -2.69 -1.09 -17.02
C LEU A 64 -4.12 -0.81 -16.57
N ALA A 65 -4.34 -0.49 -15.28
CA ALA A 65 -5.65 -0.14 -14.75
C ALA A 65 -6.18 1.14 -15.42
N GLU A 66 -5.37 2.18 -15.52
CA GLU A 66 -5.70 3.45 -16.18
C GLU A 66 -6.10 3.25 -17.64
N LYS A 67 -5.30 2.50 -18.40
CA LYS A 67 -5.59 2.16 -19.80
C LYS A 67 -6.89 1.35 -19.97
N ARG A 68 -7.16 0.42 -19.04
CA ARG A 68 -8.41 -0.36 -19.05
C ARG A 68 -9.62 0.50 -18.72
N LEU A 69 -9.43 1.56 -17.93
CA LEU A 69 -10.46 2.54 -17.63
C LEU A 69 -10.61 3.61 -18.72
N GLY A 70 -9.75 3.62 -19.74
CA GLY A 70 -9.79 4.56 -20.87
C GLY A 70 -9.12 5.90 -20.60
N ALA A 71 -8.27 5.99 -19.57
CA ALA A 71 -7.47 7.19 -19.28
C ALA A 71 -6.22 7.25 -20.16
N ASP A 72 -5.74 8.47 -20.39
CA ASP A 72 -4.40 8.73 -20.88
C ASP A 72 -3.41 8.55 -19.73
N SER A 73 -2.62 7.49 -19.80
CA SER A 73 -1.68 7.08 -18.77
C SER A 73 -0.27 7.53 -19.11
N ILE A 74 0.29 8.45 -18.33
CA ILE A 74 1.65 8.99 -18.52
C ILE A 74 2.55 8.47 -17.40
N ASN A 75 3.71 7.92 -17.77
CA ASN A 75 4.68 7.43 -16.81
C ASN A 75 5.86 8.38 -16.69
N PHE A 76 6.02 8.99 -15.53
CA PHE A 76 7.18 9.77 -15.16
C PHE A 76 8.15 8.91 -14.34
N SER A 77 9.45 9.00 -14.64
CA SER A 77 10.50 8.32 -13.88
C SER A 77 11.61 9.31 -13.53
N ALA A 78 11.85 9.49 -12.23
CA ALA A 78 12.89 10.40 -11.74
C ALA A 78 14.30 10.02 -12.22
N SER A 79 14.56 8.74 -12.49
CA SER A 79 15.86 8.26 -12.95
C SER A 79 16.28 8.76 -14.34
N THR A 80 15.31 9.19 -15.15
CA THR A 80 15.51 9.66 -16.53
C THR A 80 15.12 11.13 -16.73
N SER A 81 14.71 11.85 -15.66
CA SER A 81 14.18 13.20 -15.74
C SER A 81 15.15 14.28 -15.23
N SER A 82 14.76 15.55 -15.38
CA SER A 82 15.43 16.75 -14.88
C SER A 82 15.65 16.80 -13.36
N VAL A 83 14.98 15.92 -12.58
CA VAL A 83 15.24 15.73 -11.14
C VAL A 83 16.73 15.45 -10.87
N LYS A 84 17.44 14.79 -11.80
CA LYS A 84 18.91 14.64 -11.73
C LYS A 84 19.67 15.95 -11.86
N LYS A 85 19.03 17.00 -12.34
CA LYS A 85 19.63 18.34 -12.51
C LYS A 85 19.38 19.28 -11.34
N GLY A 86 18.81 18.77 -10.22
CA GLY A 86 18.58 19.56 -9.01
C GLY A 86 17.16 20.15 -8.90
N GLU A 87 16.22 19.78 -9.77
CA GLU A 87 14.82 20.15 -9.58
C GLU A 87 14.25 19.57 -8.30
N THR A 88 13.49 20.37 -7.57
CA THR A 88 12.76 19.91 -6.39
C THR A 88 11.52 19.11 -6.80
N LEU A 89 10.99 18.30 -5.87
CA LEU A 89 9.70 17.63 -6.07
C LEU A 89 8.60 18.64 -6.42
N LYS A 90 8.60 19.80 -5.76
CA LYS A 90 7.66 20.88 -6.00
C LYS A 90 7.70 21.37 -7.46
N ASP A 91 8.90 21.71 -7.95
CA ASP A 91 9.06 22.23 -9.31
C ASP A 91 8.59 21.22 -10.36
N THR A 92 8.99 19.96 -10.19
CA THR A 92 8.55 18.86 -11.07
C THR A 92 7.02 18.73 -11.09
N VAL A 93 6.39 18.77 -9.90
CA VAL A 93 4.93 18.61 -9.78
C VAL A 93 4.19 19.80 -10.38
N GLN A 94 4.64 21.01 -10.13
CA GLN A 94 4.02 22.23 -10.72
C GLN A 94 4.13 22.26 -12.24
N ASN A 95 5.25 21.81 -12.79
CA ASN A 95 5.41 21.66 -14.24
C ASN A 95 4.42 20.64 -14.82
N ILE A 96 4.23 19.50 -14.15
CA ILE A 96 3.27 18.47 -14.58
C ILE A 96 1.83 18.97 -14.45
N GLU A 97 1.49 19.66 -13.36
CA GLU A 97 0.16 20.23 -13.14
C GLU A 97 -0.21 21.29 -14.21
N SER A 98 0.78 22.07 -14.67
CA SER A 98 0.55 23.06 -15.76
C SER A 98 0.06 22.41 -17.06
N MET A 99 0.29 21.10 -17.24
CA MET A 99 -0.20 20.31 -18.38
C MET A 99 -1.66 19.85 -18.21
N LYS A 100 -2.35 20.29 -17.13
CA LYS A 100 -3.77 20.02 -16.87
C LYS A 100 -4.10 18.55 -16.71
N ILE A 101 -3.43 17.89 -15.76
CA ILE A 101 -3.69 16.50 -15.40
C ILE A 101 -4.94 16.38 -14.50
N ASP A 102 -5.66 15.26 -14.57
CA ASP A 102 -6.83 14.96 -13.73
C ASP A 102 -6.49 14.17 -12.47
N GLY A 103 -5.32 13.53 -12.45
CA GLY A 103 -4.86 12.79 -11.28
C GLY A 103 -3.41 12.38 -11.35
N ALA A 104 -2.85 12.08 -10.18
CA ALA A 104 -1.49 11.59 -10.02
C ALA A 104 -1.44 10.38 -9.11
N VAL A 105 -0.63 9.40 -9.50
CA VAL A 105 -0.22 8.27 -8.65
C VAL A 105 1.22 8.52 -8.25
N ILE A 106 1.52 8.59 -6.96
CA ILE A 106 2.88 8.82 -6.48
C ILE A 106 3.42 7.64 -5.69
N ARG A 107 4.67 7.28 -5.98
CA ARG A 107 5.50 6.41 -5.15
C ARG A 107 6.83 7.10 -4.84
N HIS A 108 7.14 7.25 -3.54
CA HIS A 108 8.30 8.02 -3.09
C HIS A 108 8.99 7.37 -1.88
N GLY A 109 10.32 7.59 -1.74
CA GLY A 109 11.10 7.09 -0.61
C GLY A 109 10.88 7.83 0.71
N HIS A 110 10.33 9.05 0.66
CA HIS A 110 10.13 9.85 1.87
C HIS A 110 8.66 9.80 2.31
N PRO A 111 8.40 9.54 3.62
CA PRO A 111 7.07 9.64 4.21
C PRO A 111 6.45 11.03 4.00
N GLY A 112 5.12 11.09 3.79
CA GLY A 112 4.40 12.35 3.62
C GLY A 112 4.46 12.98 2.23
N SER A 113 5.27 12.41 1.31
CA SER A 113 5.38 12.95 -0.05
C SER A 113 4.05 12.96 -0.81
N ALA A 114 3.21 11.93 -0.61
CA ALA A 114 1.90 11.87 -1.22
C ALA A 114 0.95 12.97 -0.70
N LEU A 115 0.99 13.24 0.60
CA LEU A 115 0.23 14.33 1.19
C LEU A 115 0.71 15.68 0.65
N LYS A 116 2.02 15.89 0.57
CA LYS A 116 2.59 17.14 0.05
C LYS A 116 2.15 17.42 -1.40
N LEU A 117 1.98 16.38 -2.23
CA LEU A 117 1.49 16.56 -3.59
C LEU A 117 0.10 17.19 -3.66
N THR A 118 -0.77 16.93 -2.69
CA THR A 118 -2.14 17.46 -2.69
C THR A 118 -2.19 18.99 -2.60
N GLU A 119 -1.09 19.63 -2.21
CA GLU A 119 -0.98 21.10 -2.18
C GLU A 119 -0.68 21.70 -3.57
N TYR A 120 -0.24 20.88 -4.53
CA TYR A 120 0.24 21.33 -5.85
C TYR A 120 -0.54 20.75 -7.02
N ILE A 121 -1.40 19.76 -6.78
CA ILE A 121 -2.20 19.09 -7.80
C ILE A 121 -3.68 19.30 -7.52
N ASP A 122 -4.40 19.90 -8.48
CA ASP A 122 -5.85 20.06 -8.42
C ASP A 122 -6.59 18.74 -8.62
N GLY A 123 -5.99 17.78 -9.30
CA GLY A 123 -6.54 16.44 -9.53
C GLY A 123 -6.54 15.54 -8.29
N ALA A 124 -6.96 14.30 -8.44
CA ALA A 124 -6.90 13.29 -7.40
C ALA A 124 -5.46 12.78 -7.21
N VAL A 125 -5.01 12.61 -5.95
CA VAL A 125 -3.70 12.01 -5.64
C VAL A 125 -3.89 10.65 -4.99
N ILE A 126 -3.17 9.64 -5.52
CA ILE A 126 -3.17 8.26 -5.02
C ILE A 126 -1.75 7.91 -4.56
N ASN A 127 -1.63 7.49 -3.30
CA ASN A 127 -0.37 7.02 -2.73
C ASN A 127 -0.12 5.54 -3.12
N ALA A 128 0.90 5.31 -3.93
CA ALA A 128 1.40 3.97 -4.31
C ALA A 128 2.58 3.51 -3.43
N GLY A 129 2.71 4.10 -2.25
CA GLY A 129 3.71 3.83 -1.22
C GLY A 129 4.71 4.97 -1.00
N ASP A 130 4.75 5.52 0.22
CA ASP A 130 5.64 6.61 0.62
C ASP A 130 6.49 6.23 1.85
N GLY A 131 7.76 6.01 1.65
CA GLY A 131 8.73 5.64 2.70
C GLY A 131 8.27 4.44 3.52
N SER A 132 8.29 4.59 4.85
CA SER A 132 7.74 3.65 5.84
C SER A 132 6.33 4.03 6.32
N HIS A 133 5.70 5.03 5.69
CA HIS A 133 4.42 5.59 6.14
C HIS A 133 3.24 4.69 5.77
N GLU A 134 2.75 4.73 4.52
CA GLU A 134 1.61 3.93 4.10
C GLU A 134 1.68 3.46 2.63
N HIS A 135 0.96 2.39 2.33
CA HIS A 135 0.70 1.89 0.98
C HIS A 135 -0.79 1.49 0.87
N PRO A 136 -1.69 2.48 0.84
CA PRO A 136 -3.13 2.23 0.98
C PRO A 136 -3.71 1.32 -0.10
N THR A 137 -3.20 1.41 -1.32
CA THR A 137 -3.70 0.57 -2.43
C THR A 137 -3.32 -0.90 -2.27
N GLN A 138 -2.18 -1.22 -1.63
CA GLN A 138 -1.83 -2.59 -1.29
C GLN A 138 -2.76 -3.14 -0.21
N ALA A 139 -2.98 -2.38 0.87
CA ALA A 139 -3.90 -2.81 1.91
C ALA A 139 -5.33 -3.02 1.39
N ILE A 140 -5.80 -2.18 0.48
CA ILE A 140 -7.11 -2.39 -0.17
C ILE A 140 -7.12 -3.72 -0.96
N LEU A 141 -6.04 -4.05 -1.67
CA LEU A 141 -5.90 -5.32 -2.37
C LEU A 141 -5.96 -6.50 -1.39
N ASP A 142 -5.27 -6.40 -0.25
CA ASP A 142 -5.26 -7.42 0.79
C ASP A 142 -6.67 -7.57 1.41
N MET A 143 -7.39 -6.46 1.66
CA MET A 143 -8.79 -6.50 2.13
C MET A 143 -9.74 -7.13 1.11
N VAL A 144 -9.55 -6.86 -0.19
CA VAL A 144 -10.33 -7.53 -1.26
C VAL A 144 -10.08 -9.02 -1.25
N THR A 145 -8.82 -9.45 -1.11
CA THR A 145 -8.43 -10.86 -1.04
C THR A 145 -9.05 -11.56 0.17
N LEU A 146 -8.98 -10.95 1.36
CA LEU A 146 -9.61 -11.48 2.56
C LEU A 146 -11.13 -11.59 2.41
N LYS A 147 -11.76 -10.54 1.90
CA LYS A 147 -13.21 -10.54 1.70
C LYS A 147 -13.65 -11.58 0.67
N GLU A 148 -12.87 -11.80 -0.38
CA GLU A 148 -13.13 -12.84 -1.36
C GLU A 148 -13.04 -14.24 -0.76
N LYS A 149 -12.01 -14.48 0.07
CA LYS A 149 -11.79 -15.81 0.67
C LYS A 149 -12.78 -16.13 1.77
N PHE A 150 -13.12 -15.16 2.61
CA PHE A 150 -13.90 -15.38 3.84
C PHE A 150 -15.32 -14.79 3.80
N GLY A 151 -15.70 -14.09 2.73
CA GLY A 151 -17.01 -13.43 2.57
C GLY A 151 -17.14 -12.12 3.35
N LYS A 152 -16.48 -12.00 4.50
CA LYS A 152 -16.49 -10.82 5.39
C LYS A 152 -15.12 -10.59 6.00
N ILE A 153 -14.86 -9.37 6.44
CA ILE A 153 -13.62 -9.02 7.16
C ILE A 153 -13.91 -8.86 8.67
N LYS A 154 -15.08 -8.36 9.02
CA LYS A 154 -15.49 -8.16 10.41
C LYS A 154 -15.41 -9.46 11.21
N GLY A 155 -14.66 -9.43 12.31
CA GLY A 155 -14.46 -10.57 13.20
C GLY A 155 -13.41 -11.58 12.73
N LEU A 156 -12.73 -11.36 11.58
CA LEU A 156 -11.58 -12.17 11.21
C LEU A 156 -10.41 -11.91 12.17
N LYS A 157 -9.69 -12.96 12.48
CA LYS A 157 -8.43 -12.94 13.22
C LYS A 157 -7.27 -12.97 12.24
N VAL A 158 -6.52 -11.88 12.15
CA VAL A 158 -5.44 -11.73 11.18
C VAL A 158 -4.10 -11.55 11.88
N GLY A 159 -3.16 -12.46 11.60
CA GLY A 159 -1.78 -12.38 12.03
C GLY A 159 -0.92 -11.64 11.00
N ILE A 160 -0.17 -10.62 11.39
CA ILE A 160 0.83 -9.97 10.54
C ILE A 160 2.21 -10.33 11.07
N ILE A 161 3.02 -11.00 10.26
CA ILE A 161 4.26 -11.64 10.70
C ILE A 161 5.46 -11.05 9.95
N GLY A 162 6.53 -10.71 10.67
CA GLY A 162 7.81 -10.27 10.09
C GLY A 162 8.24 -8.86 10.48
N ASP A 163 8.68 -8.06 9.51
CA ASP A 163 9.15 -6.68 9.74
C ASP A 163 7.98 -5.69 9.73
N ILE A 164 7.31 -5.56 10.87
CA ILE A 164 6.17 -4.67 11.03
C ILE A 164 6.62 -3.21 11.09
N LEU A 165 7.72 -2.93 11.77
CA LEU A 165 8.22 -1.58 12.05
C LEU A 165 8.53 -0.79 10.77
N ASN A 166 9.18 -1.44 9.79
CA ASN A 166 9.63 -0.80 8.57
C ASN A 166 8.67 -1.03 7.39
N SER A 167 7.61 -1.81 7.58
CA SER A 167 6.67 -2.14 6.53
C SER A 167 5.52 -1.12 6.44
N ARG A 168 5.53 -0.31 5.39
CA ARG A 168 4.39 0.55 5.04
C ARG A 168 3.12 -0.23 4.71
N VAL A 169 3.26 -1.48 4.26
CA VAL A 169 2.12 -2.37 3.99
C VAL A 169 1.48 -2.79 5.31
N ALA A 170 2.27 -3.31 6.26
CA ALA A 170 1.77 -3.66 7.59
C ALA A 170 0.99 -2.52 8.24
N ARG A 171 1.52 -1.30 8.15
CA ARG A 171 0.86 -0.13 8.73
C ARG A 171 -0.51 0.13 8.10
N SER A 172 -0.59 0.14 6.78
CA SER A 172 -1.87 0.31 6.07
C SER A 172 -2.84 -0.84 6.31
N ASP A 173 -2.34 -2.09 6.40
CA ASP A 173 -3.18 -3.26 6.70
C ASP A 173 -3.76 -3.18 8.11
N ILE A 174 -2.97 -2.78 9.10
CA ILE A 174 -3.45 -2.58 10.48
C ILE A 174 -4.61 -1.57 10.50
N PHE A 175 -4.45 -0.42 9.84
CA PHE A 175 -5.51 0.57 9.78
C PHE A 175 -6.76 0.06 9.06
N ALA A 176 -6.60 -0.62 7.92
CA ALA A 176 -7.71 -1.17 7.15
C ALA A 176 -8.46 -2.26 7.94
N LEU A 177 -7.75 -3.25 8.46
CA LEU A 177 -8.30 -4.37 9.21
C LEU A 177 -9.09 -3.89 10.42
N LYS A 178 -8.51 -3.00 11.22
CA LYS A 178 -9.19 -2.44 12.41
C LYS A 178 -10.44 -1.66 12.03
N LYS A 179 -10.37 -0.81 11.01
CA LYS A 179 -11.53 -0.06 10.51
C LYS A 179 -12.67 -0.96 10.04
N LEU A 180 -12.33 -2.13 9.50
CA LEU A 180 -13.28 -3.12 9.01
C LEU A 180 -13.72 -4.13 10.08
N GLY A 181 -13.21 -3.96 11.33
CA GLY A 181 -13.63 -4.73 12.49
C GLY A 181 -12.98 -6.11 12.59
N ALA A 182 -11.82 -6.31 12.00
CA ALA A 182 -10.97 -7.49 12.23
C ALA A 182 -10.17 -7.36 13.54
N GLU A 183 -9.79 -8.49 14.12
CA GLU A 183 -8.83 -8.60 15.21
C GLU A 183 -7.43 -8.77 14.63
N VAL A 184 -6.45 -8.01 15.14
CA VAL A 184 -5.09 -8.01 14.58
C VAL A 184 -4.08 -8.35 15.66
N VAL A 185 -3.22 -9.31 15.36
CA VAL A 185 -2.02 -9.64 16.17
C VAL A 185 -0.80 -9.50 15.25
N VAL A 186 0.26 -8.88 15.79
CA VAL A 186 1.54 -8.79 15.07
C VAL A 186 2.59 -9.66 15.76
N CYS A 187 3.41 -10.34 14.95
CA CYS A 187 4.47 -11.22 15.43
C CYS A 187 5.78 -10.95 14.68
N GLY A 188 6.86 -10.89 15.43
CA GLY A 188 8.20 -10.70 14.88
C GLY A 188 9.25 -10.51 15.96
N PRO A 189 10.53 -10.46 15.59
CA PRO A 189 11.60 -10.07 16.52
C PRO A 189 11.34 -8.72 17.15
N SER A 190 11.73 -8.54 18.41
CA SER A 190 11.45 -7.32 19.19
C SER A 190 11.96 -6.05 18.49
N THR A 191 13.08 -6.16 17.77
CA THR A 191 13.70 -5.06 17.01
C THR A 191 12.90 -4.64 15.76
N LEU A 192 11.99 -5.50 15.29
CA LEU A 192 11.14 -5.31 14.11
C LEU A 192 9.67 -4.99 14.44
N LEU A 193 9.37 -4.83 15.72
CA LEU A 193 8.02 -4.49 16.18
C LEU A 193 7.93 -3.02 16.62
N PRO A 194 6.80 -2.36 16.39
CA PRO A 194 6.62 -0.97 16.79
C PRO A 194 6.48 -0.86 18.32
N SER A 195 7.23 0.04 18.93
CA SER A 195 7.15 0.34 20.38
C SER A 195 5.80 0.94 20.79
N ASP A 196 5.06 1.51 19.85
CA ASP A 196 3.76 2.17 20.04
C ASP A 196 2.56 1.31 19.65
N ALA A 197 2.72 -0.01 19.54
CA ALA A 197 1.66 -0.95 19.18
C ALA A 197 0.37 -0.78 20.00
N LYS A 198 0.50 -0.44 21.29
CA LYS A 198 -0.66 -0.12 22.14
C LYS A 198 -1.44 1.08 21.62
N LYS A 199 -0.77 2.10 21.07
CA LYS A 199 -1.43 3.26 20.46
C LYS A 199 -2.14 2.87 19.17
N LEU A 200 -1.58 1.93 18.42
CA LEU A 200 -2.23 1.34 17.25
C LEU A 200 -3.40 0.42 17.64
N GLY A 201 -3.51 0.06 18.95
CA GLY A 201 -4.53 -0.83 19.49
C GLY A 201 -4.45 -2.23 18.91
N ILE A 202 -3.23 -2.76 18.75
CA ILE A 202 -2.92 -4.10 18.29
C ILE A 202 -2.21 -4.90 19.37
N ASN A 203 -2.38 -6.21 19.34
CA ASN A 203 -1.67 -7.13 20.21
C ASN A 203 -0.34 -7.54 19.59
N ILE A 204 0.67 -7.68 20.43
CA ILE A 204 1.99 -8.18 20.05
C ILE A 204 2.21 -9.55 20.70
N THR A 205 2.75 -10.48 19.93
CA THR A 205 3.34 -11.71 20.44
C THR A 205 4.70 -11.94 19.77
N TYR A 206 5.55 -12.71 20.45
CA TYR A 206 6.86 -13.13 19.96
C TYR A 206 6.86 -14.62 19.61
N ASN A 207 5.71 -15.27 19.75
CA ASN A 207 5.54 -16.70 19.52
C ASN A 207 4.69 -16.91 18.26
N LEU A 208 5.32 -17.44 17.22
CA LEU A 208 4.67 -17.70 15.93
C LEU A 208 3.56 -18.73 16.06
N ASP A 209 3.78 -19.80 16.84
CA ASP A 209 2.79 -20.89 16.97
C ASP A 209 1.50 -20.38 17.61
N GLU A 210 1.60 -19.43 18.56
CA GLU A 210 0.41 -18.79 19.12
C GLU A 210 -0.39 -18.06 18.05
N VAL A 211 0.27 -17.35 17.13
CA VAL A 211 -0.41 -16.65 16.03
C VAL A 211 -1.04 -17.64 15.07
N LEU A 212 -0.30 -18.66 14.64
CA LEU A 212 -0.77 -19.64 13.67
C LEU A 212 -1.97 -20.45 14.19
N ASN A 213 -1.99 -20.75 15.48
CA ASN A 213 -3.11 -21.43 16.12
C ASN A 213 -4.33 -20.52 16.37
N TRP A 214 -4.12 -19.19 16.42
CA TRP A 214 -5.16 -18.24 16.74
C TRP A 214 -5.81 -17.63 15.47
N CYS A 215 -5.07 -17.40 14.39
CA CYS A 215 -5.51 -16.61 13.26
C CYS A 215 -6.27 -17.41 12.20
N ASP A 216 -7.19 -16.73 11.50
CA ASP A 216 -7.86 -17.24 10.31
C ASP A 216 -7.03 -17.00 9.03
N ALA A 217 -6.20 -15.95 9.05
CA ALA A 217 -5.33 -15.57 7.94
C ALA A 217 -4.01 -14.96 8.42
N VAL A 218 -2.96 -15.13 7.62
CA VAL A 218 -1.62 -14.59 7.86
C VAL A 218 -1.22 -13.66 6.72
N ILE A 219 -0.67 -12.50 7.07
CA ILE A 219 0.06 -11.61 6.16
C ILE A 219 1.54 -11.73 6.51
N ALA A 220 2.30 -12.40 5.64
CA ALA A 220 3.73 -12.57 5.81
C ALA A 220 4.51 -11.41 5.18
N LEU A 221 5.40 -10.80 5.94
CA LEU A 221 6.21 -9.66 5.50
C LEU A 221 7.67 -10.07 5.35
N ARG A 222 8.29 -9.64 4.26
CA ARG A 222 9.75 -9.74 4.13
C ARG A 222 10.46 -8.72 5.01
N ILE A 223 11.72 -8.95 5.30
CA ILE A 223 12.59 -7.95 5.93
C ILE A 223 12.84 -6.80 4.94
N GLN A 224 12.67 -5.55 5.40
CA GLN A 224 12.80 -4.34 4.58
C GLN A 224 14.21 -3.75 4.69
N LEU A 225 15.24 -4.52 4.27
CA LEU A 225 16.66 -4.12 4.41
C LEU A 225 16.94 -2.72 3.85
N GLU A 226 16.26 -2.33 2.78
CA GLU A 226 16.40 -1.04 2.15
C GLU A 226 15.89 0.16 2.98
N ARG A 227 15.18 -0.11 4.08
CA ARG A 227 14.61 0.91 5.00
C ARG A 227 15.16 0.82 6.40
N MET A 228 16.00 -0.18 6.68
CA MET A 228 16.58 -0.37 8.00
C MET A 228 17.81 0.51 8.21
N HIS A 229 17.93 1.04 9.44
CA HIS A 229 19.21 1.57 9.90
C HIS A 229 20.14 0.42 10.28
N LEU A 230 21.40 0.50 9.86
CA LEU A 230 22.46 -0.43 10.28
C LEU A 230 22.44 -0.56 11.81
N GLY A 231 22.32 -1.77 12.34
CA GLY A 231 22.24 -2.06 13.77
C GLY A 231 20.87 -2.57 14.29
N ARG A 232 19.81 -2.51 13.47
CA ARG A 232 18.49 -3.07 13.83
C ARG A 232 18.19 -4.41 13.13
N ILE A 233 19.13 -4.93 12.36
CA ILE A 233 18.94 -6.20 11.65
C ILE A 233 19.06 -7.32 12.69
N PRO A 234 17.99 -8.10 12.93
CA PRO A 234 18.07 -9.23 13.83
C PRO A 234 19.09 -10.24 13.34
N SER A 235 19.79 -10.91 14.24
CA SER A 235 20.64 -12.01 13.84
C SER A 235 19.79 -13.12 13.20
N LYS A 236 20.40 -13.92 12.32
CA LYS A 236 19.70 -15.09 11.75
C LYS A 236 19.12 -15.99 12.85
N ARG A 237 19.84 -16.16 13.95
CA ARG A 237 19.41 -16.96 15.11
C ARG A 237 18.16 -16.36 15.78
N GLU A 238 18.14 -15.06 16.00
CA GLU A 238 17.00 -14.35 16.59
C GLU A 238 15.77 -14.42 15.67
N TYR A 239 15.97 -14.25 14.37
CA TYR A 239 14.92 -14.37 13.38
C TYR A 239 14.35 -15.80 13.33
N HIS A 240 15.22 -16.82 13.36
CA HIS A 240 14.82 -18.22 13.40
C HIS A 240 14.11 -18.62 14.71
N SER A 241 14.51 -18.09 15.84
CA SER A 241 13.87 -18.39 17.13
C SER A 241 12.47 -17.79 17.26
N CYS A 242 12.19 -16.74 16.52
CA CYS A 242 10.92 -16.02 16.52
C CYS A 242 10.01 -16.39 15.34
N LEU A 243 10.60 -16.66 14.18
CA LEU A 243 9.89 -16.94 12.92
C LEU A 243 10.52 -18.12 12.21
N LEU A 244 9.70 -19.06 11.77
CA LEU A 244 10.14 -20.11 10.86
C LEU A 244 10.75 -19.49 9.60
N TYR A 245 11.97 -19.91 9.29
CA TYR A 245 12.67 -19.50 8.07
C TYR A 245 12.01 -20.17 6.85
N THR A 246 11.23 -19.42 6.11
CA THR A 246 10.84 -19.81 4.75
C THR A 246 11.68 -18.98 3.81
N SER A 247 12.87 -19.48 3.43
CA SER A 247 13.81 -18.79 2.56
C SER A 247 13.32 -18.66 1.12
N ASP A 248 12.35 -19.47 0.72
CA ASP A 248 12.01 -19.65 -0.70
C ASP A 248 10.62 -19.13 -1.12
N ALA A 249 9.78 -18.69 -0.17
CA ALA A 249 8.42 -18.23 -0.51
C ALA A 249 8.28 -16.72 -0.75
N ALA A 250 9.35 -15.95 -0.60
CA ALA A 250 9.32 -14.48 -0.74
C ALA A 250 9.85 -13.96 -2.08
N ASP A 251 10.35 -14.83 -2.94
CA ASP A 251 10.96 -14.47 -4.24
C ASP A 251 10.07 -14.82 -5.45
N GLU A 252 8.84 -15.35 -5.25
CA GLU A 252 7.86 -15.53 -6.31
C GLU A 252 6.85 -14.40 -6.44
#